data_acb496bf579c21abf0aba71c1ced776b
#
_entry.id   acb496bf579c21abf0aba71c1ced776b
#
_cell.length_a   1.000
_cell.length_b   1.000
_cell.length_c   1.000
_cell.angle_alpha   90.00
_cell.angle_beta   90.00
_cell.angle_gamma   90.00
#
_symmetry.space_group_name_H-M   'P 1'
#
loop_
_entity.id
_entity.type
_entity.pdbx_description
1 polymer ?
#
loop_
_entity_poly.entity_id
_entity_poly.type
_entity_poly.pdbx_seq_one_letter_code
_entity_poly.pdbx_strand_id
1 'polypeptide(L)'
;MLTVMKFGGSSVADLAHIRNVAQRCIEKQQAGSQVVVVLSAMGKTTDGLIATAKQITEKPSRREMDMLLATGEQVSVSLMAITMIQMGVSAVSLNAWQVPMHTTSDYQNARFKRIDTERIRKELDDNKIVIVTGFQGINKYDDITTLGRGGSDTTAVALAAELHADVCEIYTDVDGVYTADPRIVPNARKMEEVTYDEMLEMASLGAKVLHSRCVEIAKKYGVELLVCSSLNRNSGTMVREKTKMEKMLISGVAADKNVAKIRVAGLGNDPESTFRLLNLLDRNNLNIDVMIQSLGKDGTKSVSFTVAKPDMLRTIDVLNDNKDSLGIKKLDYDENVAKISVIGSGVRSHSGVAAKMFGALANAGINTEMVTTSEIRITALIDEAYADQAMRAIHETFLERV
;
A
#
# COMPACT_ATOMS: atom_id res chain seq x y z
N MET A 1 -25.98 6.08 -10.24
CA MET A 1 -24.65 6.13 -9.60
C MET A 1 -23.95 4.79 -9.83
N LEU A 2 -22.67 4.81 -10.21
CA LEU A 2 -21.88 3.59 -10.37
C LEU A 2 -20.86 3.49 -9.22
N THR A 3 -20.90 2.37 -8.50
CA THR A 3 -19.98 2.11 -7.38
C THR A 3 -19.16 0.87 -7.65
N VAL A 4 -17.84 0.98 -7.49
CA VAL A 4 -16.94 -0.18 -7.43
C VAL A 4 -16.69 -0.51 -5.97
N MET A 5 -16.95 -1.75 -5.56
CA MET A 5 -16.81 -2.21 -4.18
C MET A 5 -15.74 -3.31 -4.12
N LYS A 6 -14.65 -3.10 -3.38
CA LYS A 6 -13.61 -4.11 -3.22
C LYS A 6 -13.65 -4.75 -1.84
N PHE A 7 -13.56 -6.07 -1.77
CA PHE A 7 -13.46 -6.80 -0.51
C PHE A 7 -12.19 -7.66 -0.46
N GLY A 8 -11.45 -7.53 0.66
CA GLY A 8 -10.23 -8.30 0.92
C GLY A 8 -10.52 -9.76 1.30
N GLY A 9 -9.48 -10.59 1.33
CA GLY A 9 -9.61 -12.03 1.64
C GLY A 9 -10.26 -12.31 3.00
N SER A 10 -9.96 -11.53 4.02
CA SER A 10 -10.61 -11.63 5.34
C SER A 10 -12.11 -11.36 5.29
N SER A 11 -12.55 -10.48 4.38
CA SER A 11 -13.96 -10.14 4.21
C SER A 11 -14.77 -11.23 3.52
N VAL A 12 -14.11 -12.17 2.84
CA VAL A 12 -14.71 -13.31 2.12
C VAL A 12 -14.12 -14.66 2.59
N ALA A 13 -13.66 -14.71 3.85
CA ALA A 13 -12.92 -15.85 4.39
C ALA A 13 -13.69 -17.18 4.37
N ASP A 14 -15.01 -17.15 4.50
CA ASP A 14 -15.90 -18.29 4.50
C ASP A 14 -17.29 -17.92 3.95
N LEU A 15 -18.20 -18.88 3.90
CA LEU A 15 -19.56 -18.68 3.36
C LEU A 15 -20.40 -17.69 4.15
N ALA A 16 -20.18 -17.54 5.45
CA ALA A 16 -20.89 -16.55 6.27
C ALA A 16 -20.44 -15.13 5.91
N HIS A 17 -19.13 -14.94 5.73
CA HIS A 17 -18.54 -13.68 5.25
C HIS A 17 -19.03 -13.35 3.83
N ILE A 18 -19.03 -14.33 2.91
CA ILE A 18 -19.56 -14.15 1.54
C ILE A 18 -21.02 -13.68 1.57
N ARG A 19 -21.88 -14.27 2.41
CA ARG A 19 -23.28 -13.84 2.55
C ARG A 19 -23.42 -12.40 3.05
N ASN A 20 -22.59 -12.00 4.04
CA ASN A 20 -22.58 -10.62 4.54
C ASN A 20 -22.17 -9.62 3.46
N VAL A 21 -21.14 -9.96 2.68
CA VAL A 21 -20.69 -9.13 1.55
C VAL A 21 -21.76 -9.07 0.46
N ALA A 22 -22.36 -10.20 0.08
CA ALA A 22 -23.46 -10.26 -0.89
C ALA A 22 -24.60 -9.34 -0.48
N GLN A 23 -25.02 -9.41 0.80
CA GLN A 23 -26.09 -8.56 1.34
C GLN A 23 -25.75 -7.05 1.19
N ARG A 24 -24.50 -6.64 1.47
CA ARG A 24 -24.07 -5.24 1.29
C ARG A 24 -24.17 -4.78 -0.17
N CYS A 25 -23.72 -5.62 -1.10
CA CYS A 25 -23.76 -5.30 -2.53
C CYS A 25 -25.20 -5.19 -3.02
N ILE A 26 -26.08 -6.07 -2.55
CA ILE A 26 -27.52 -6.05 -2.86
C ILE A 26 -28.17 -4.78 -2.30
N GLU A 27 -27.92 -4.43 -1.06
CA GLU A 27 -28.39 -3.18 -0.45
C GLU A 27 -27.94 -1.94 -1.26
N LYS A 28 -26.70 -1.94 -1.75
CA LYS A 28 -26.17 -0.84 -2.57
C LYS A 28 -26.89 -0.73 -3.91
N GLN A 29 -27.15 -1.88 -4.57
CA GLN A 29 -27.94 -1.93 -5.81
C GLN A 29 -29.39 -1.48 -5.58
N GLN A 30 -30.03 -1.96 -4.53
CA GLN A 30 -31.39 -1.59 -4.15
C GLN A 30 -31.54 -0.09 -3.82
N ALA A 31 -30.46 0.55 -3.36
CA ALA A 31 -30.38 1.99 -3.17
C ALA A 31 -30.20 2.77 -4.50
N GLY A 32 -30.27 2.10 -5.67
CA GLY A 32 -30.24 2.71 -7.00
C GLY A 32 -28.85 2.85 -7.63
N SER A 33 -27.83 2.13 -7.10
CA SER A 33 -26.48 2.13 -7.70
C SER A 33 -26.31 0.94 -8.64
N GLN A 34 -25.61 1.15 -9.76
CA GLN A 34 -24.97 0.04 -10.47
C GLN A 34 -23.73 -0.39 -9.66
N VAL A 35 -23.50 -1.69 -9.52
CA VAL A 35 -22.49 -2.24 -8.62
C VAL A 35 -21.54 -3.17 -9.36
N VAL A 36 -20.25 -2.85 -9.27
CA VAL A 36 -19.13 -3.72 -9.65
C VAL A 36 -18.41 -4.14 -8.37
N VAL A 37 -18.22 -5.43 -8.19
CA VAL A 37 -17.57 -5.99 -6.99
C VAL A 37 -16.22 -6.59 -7.38
N VAL A 38 -15.15 -6.23 -6.69
CA VAL A 38 -13.82 -6.83 -6.87
C VAL A 38 -13.47 -7.64 -5.63
N LEU A 39 -13.16 -8.91 -5.83
CA LEU A 39 -12.85 -9.82 -4.72
C LEU A 39 -11.39 -10.28 -4.75
N SER A 40 -10.81 -10.41 -3.57
CA SER A 40 -9.59 -11.20 -3.34
C SER A 40 -9.93 -12.68 -3.16
N ALA A 41 -8.92 -13.54 -3.19
CA ALA A 41 -9.04 -14.93 -2.78
C ALA A 41 -9.52 -15.04 -1.32
N MET A 42 -10.20 -16.14 -0.99
CA MET A 42 -10.77 -16.37 0.33
C MET A 42 -9.71 -16.55 1.40
N GLY A 43 -9.78 -15.82 2.49
CA GLY A 43 -8.95 -15.99 3.69
C GLY A 43 -7.46 -16.03 3.37
N LYS A 44 -6.82 -17.17 3.64
CA LYS A 44 -5.39 -17.44 3.41
C LYS A 44 -5.11 -18.34 2.19
N THR A 45 -6.04 -18.42 1.24
CA THR A 45 -5.91 -19.30 0.06
C THR A 45 -4.62 -19.01 -0.72
N THR A 46 -4.31 -17.76 -0.99
CA THR A 46 -3.09 -17.35 -1.70
C THR A 46 -1.82 -17.82 -0.97
N ASP A 47 -1.75 -17.64 0.36
CA ASP A 47 -0.62 -18.11 1.17
C ASP A 47 -0.50 -19.64 1.13
N GLY A 48 -1.62 -20.36 1.17
CA GLY A 48 -1.68 -21.83 1.05
C GLY A 48 -1.15 -22.33 -0.30
N LEU A 49 -1.56 -21.68 -1.40
CA LEU A 49 -1.07 -22.02 -2.75
C LEU A 49 0.43 -21.77 -2.88
N ILE A 50 0.95 -20.65 -2.34
CA ILE A 50 2.39 -20.36 -2.29
C ILE A 50 3.13 -21.44 -1.49
N ALA A 51 2.61 -21.80 -0.31
CA ALA A 51 3.23 -22.83 0.53
C ALA A 51 3.25 -24.20 -0.16
N THR A 52 2.19 -24.56 -0.88
CA THR A 52 2.11 -25.80 -1.66
C THR A 52 3.14 -25.83 -2.79
N ALA A 53 3.26 -24.75 -3.56
CA ALA A 53 4.26 -24.66 -4.63
C ALA A 53 5.70 -24.76 -4.10
N LYS A 54 5.98 -24.16 -2.94
CA LYS A 54 7.29 -24.22 -2.28
C LYS A 54 7.67 -25.61 -1.77
N GLN A 55 6.71 -26.50 -1.55
CA GLN A 55 7.01 -27.92 -1.22
C GLN A 55 7.58 -28.68 -2.43
N ILE A 56 7.33 -28.21 -3.65
CA ILE A 56 7.86 -28.82 -4.88
C ILE A 56 9.26 -28.26 -5.17
N THR A 57 9.45 -26.95 -5.04
CA THR A 57 10.73 -26.27 -5.28
C THR A 57 10.78 -24.92 -4.55
N GLU A 58 11.96 -24.55 -4.04
CA GLU A 58 12.17 -23.24 -3.41
C GLU A 58 12.07 -22.07 -4.39
N LYS A 59 12.27 -22.32 -5.68
CA LYS A 59 12.25 -21.31 -6.75
C LYS A 59 11.29 -21.70 -7.87
N PRO A 60 9.98 -21.67 -7.61
CA PRO A 60 8.98 -21.97 -8.65
C PRO A 60 9.03 -20.93 -9.77
N SER A 61 8.71 -21.36 -11.00
CA SER A 61 8.57 -20.46 -12.14
C SER A 61 7.55 -19.37 -11.84
N ARG A 62 7.90 -18.11 -12.07
CA ARG A 62 7.01 -16.97 -11.82
C ARG A 62 5.74 -17.05 -12.67
N ARG A 63 5.86 -17.49 -13.91
CA ARG A 63 4.72 -17.67 -14.83
C ARG A 63 3.74 -18.71 -14.28
N GLU A 64 4.23 -19.86 -13.80
CA GLU A 64 3.38 -20.91 -13.24
C GLU A 64 2.80 -20.53 -11.87
N MET A 65 3.53 -19.71 -11.12
CA MET A 65 2.97 -19.13 -9.88
C MET A 65 1.78 -18.21 -10.17
N ASP A 66 1.84 -17.36 -11.18
CA ASP A 66 0.72 -16.49 -11.55
C ASP A 66 -0.50 -17.30 -11.98
N MET A 67 -0.29 -18.35 -12.78
CA MET A 67 -1.33 -19.29 -13.18
C MET A 67 -1.99 -19.96 -11.96
N LEU A 68 -1.19 -20.43 -11.00
CA LEU A 68 -1.66 -21.06 -9.77
C LEU A 68 -2.41 -20.08 -8.87
N LEU A 69 -1.82 -18.93 -8.59
CA LEU A 69 -2.38 -17.97 -7.64
C LEU A 69 -3.70 -17.37 -8.11
N ALA A 70 -3.85 -17.17 -9.44
CA ALA A 70 -5.08 -16.64 -10.04
C ALA A 70 -6.32 -17.53 -9.78
N THR A 71 -6.15 -18.80 -9.43
CA THR A 71 -7.29 -19.69 -9.14
C THR A 71 -8.06 -19.28 -7.87
N GLY A 72 -7.39 -18.63 -6.93
CA GLY A 72 -8.00 -18.25 -5.65
C GLY A 72 -9.17 -17.27 -5.82
N GLU A 73 -9.00 -16.25 -6.64
CA GLU A 73 -10.04 -15.27 -6.93
C GLU A 73 -11.17 -15.86 -7.78
N GLN A 74 -10.90 -16.84 -8.63
CA GLN A 74 -11.94 -17.53 -9.41
C GLN A 74 -12.93 -18.24 -8.48
N VAL A 75 -12.44 -18.85 -7.42
CA VAL A 75 -13.28 -19.49 -6.40
C VAL A 75 -14.17 -18.45 -5.71
N SER A 76 -13.58 -17.37 -5.21
CA SER A 76 -14.33 -16.36 -4.44
C SER A 76 -15.42 -15.66 -5.26
N VAL A 77 -15.12 -15.26 -6.51
CA VAL A 77 -16.13 -14.59 -7.37
C VAL A 77 -17.25 -15.52 -7.78
N SER A 78 -16.95 -16.80 -8.04
CA SER A 78 -17.97 -17.80 -8.41
C SER A 78 -18.91 -18.07 -7.24
N LEU A 79 -18.39 -18.29 -6.03
CA LEU A 79 -19.19 -18.50 -4.83
C LEU A 79 -20.04 -17.27 -4.49
N MET A 80 -19.51 -16.07 -4.69
CA MET A 80 -20.24 -14.83 -4.51
C MET A 80 -21.42 -14.72 -5.49
N ALA A 81 -21.20 -14.99 -6.78
CA ALA A 81 -22.25 -14.97 -7.78
C ALA A 81 -23.35 -16.00 -7.48
N ILE A 82 -22.98 -17.22 -7.12
CA ILE A 82 -23.93 -18.28 -6.70
C ILE A 82 -24.76 -17.81 -5.50
N THR A 83 -24.10 -17.18 -4.52
CA THR A 83 -24.78 -16.67 -3.31
C THR A 83 -25.78 -15.57 -3.64
N MET A 84 -25.40 -14.57 -4.48
CA MET A 84 -26.30 -13.49 -4.88
C MET A 84 -27.50 -14.00 -5.68
N ILE A 85 -27.29 -14.95 -6.60
CA ILE A 85 -28.37 -15.59 -7.38
C ILE A 85 -29.31 -16.34 -6.44
N GLN A 86 -28.80 -17.09 -5.47
CA GLN A 86 -29.60 -17.76 -4.45
C GLN A 86 -30.40 -16.77 -3.58
N MET A 87 -29.89 -15.55 -3.39
CA MET A 87 -30.60 -14.45 -2.70
C MET A 87 -31.58 -13.70 -3.61
N GLY A 88 -31.79 -14.15 -4.84
CA GLY A 88 -32.79 -13.62 -5.78
C GLY A 88 -32.32 -12.41 -6.60
N VAL A 89 -31.00 -12.15 -6.66
CA VAL A 89 -30.42 -11.02 -7.41
C VAL A 89 -29.59 -11.53 -8.59
N SER A 90 -29.79 -10.95 -9.76
CA SER A 90 -28.99 -11.26 -10.94
C SER A 90 -27.54 -10.82 -10.76
N ALA A 91 -26.62 -11.74 -10.91
CA ALA A 91 -25.19 -11.50 -10.75
C ALA A 91 -24.38 -12.31 -11.77
N VAL A 92 -23.20 -11.82 -12.13
CA VAL A 92 -22.27 -12.51 -13.01
C VAL A 92 -20.85 -12.36 -12.50
N SER A 93 -20.09 -13.47 -12.50
CA SER A 93 -18.65 -13.47 -12.18
C SER A 93 -17.82 -13.45 -13.45
N LEU A 94 -16.78 -12.63 -13.46
CA LEU A 94 -15.88 -12.43 -14.61
C LEU A 94 -14.41 -12.49 -14.16
N ASN A 95 -13.60 -13.18 -14.95
CA ASN A 95 -12.14 -13.24 -14.80
C ASN A 95 -11.46 -12.15 -15.65
N ALA A 96 -10.18 -11.94 -15.41
CA ALA A 96 -9.37 -10.92 -16.11
C ALA A 96 -9.31 -11.09 -17.65
N TRP A 97 -9.49 -12.29 -18.17
CA TRP A 97 -9.57 -12.52 -19.63
C TRP A 97 -10.96 -12.33 -20.22
N GLN A 98 -12.02 -12.41 -19.40
CA GLN A 98 -13.40 -12.10 -19.81
C GLN A 98 -13.69 -10.59 -19.79
N VAL A 99 -12.88 -9.85 -19.04
CA VAL A 99 -12.77 -8.40 -19.02
C VAL A 99 -11.31 -8.08 -19.35
N PRO A 100 -10.91 -8.03 -20.62
CA PRO A 100 -9.50 -8.01 -21.00
C PRO A 100 -8.67 -6.96 -20.25
N MET A 101 -8.06 -7.37 -19.13
CA MET A 101 -7.21 -6.55 -18.30
C MET A 101 -5.75 -6.72 -18.72
N HIS A 102 -5.37 -6.00 -19.77
CA HIS A 102 -4.03 -6.09 -20.33
C HIS A 102 -2.97 -5.51 -19.41
N THR A 103 -1.88 -6.28 -19.21
CA THR A 103 -0.78 -5.92 -18.32
C THR A 103 0.59 -5.99 -19.01
N THR A 104 1.63 -5.59 -18.27
CA THR A 104 3.02 -5.93 -18.61
C THR A 104 3.25 -7.43 -18.41
N SER A 105 4.39 -7.95 -18.92
CA SER A 105 4.77 -9.37 -18.77
C SER A 105 5.64 -9.62 -17.54
N ASP A 106 5.61 -8.73 -16.54
CA ASP A 106 6.36 -8.87 -15.28
C ASP A 106 5.55 -9.74 -14.31
N TYR A 107 5.71 -11.05 -14.42
CA TYR A 107 5.00 -11.99 -13.55
C TYR A 107 5.20 -11.67 -12.07
N GLN A 108 4.15 -11.80 -11.26
CA GLN A 108 4.04 -11.48 -9.83
C GLN A 108 4.09 -9.98 -9.49
N ASN A 109 4.32 -9.11 -10.47
CA ASN A 109 4.33 -7.66 -10.28
C ASN A 109 3.89 -6.90 -11.55
N ALA A 110 2.92 -7.45 -12.26
CA ALA A 110 2.42 -6.89 -13.51
C ALA A 110 1.75 -5.52 -13.30
N ARG A 111 1.74 -4.70 -14.34
CA ARG A 111 1.14 -3.36 -14.34
C ARG A 111 0.08 -3.27 -15.43
N PHE A 112 -1.06 -2.70 -15.12
CA PHE A 112 -2.11 -2.45 -16.12
C PHE A 112 -1.62 -1.51 -17.22
N LYS A 113 -1.96 -1.88 -18.47
CA LYS A 113 -1.79 -1.07 -19.66
C LYS A 113 -3.12 -0.56 -20.20
N ARG A 114 -4.14 -1.43 -20.21
CA ARG A 114 -5.48 -1.16 -20.69
C ARG A 114 -6.46 -2.14 -20.07
N ILE A 115 -7.66 -1.70 -19.79
CA ILE A 115 -8.78 -2.55 -19.39
C ILE A 115 -9.92 -2.31 -20.37
N ASP A 116 -10.51 -3.37 -20.90
CA ASP A 116 -11.70 -3.30 -21.73
C ASP A 116 -12.94 -3.50 -20.86
N THR A 117 -13.77 -2.47 -20.77
CA THR A 117 -14.94 -2.46 -19.90
C THR A 117 -16.26 -2.75 -20.60
N GLU A 118 -16.25 -3.04 -21.91
CA GLU A 118 -17.48 -3.25 -22.71
C GLU A 118 -18.36 -4.36 -22.13
N ARG A 119 -17.75 -5.49 -21.75
CA ARG A 119 -18.47 -6.60 -21.13
C ARG A 119 -19.10 -6.22 -19.79
N ILE A 120 -18.39 -5.46 -18.94
CA ILE A 120 -18.92 -5.01 -17.65
C ILE A 120 -20.12 -4.09 -17.89
N ARG A 121 -20.02 -3.10 -18.78
CA ARG A 121 -21.10 -2.17 -19.08
C ARG A 121 -22.36 -2.89 -19.56
N LYS A 122 -22.21 -3.86 -20.47
CA LYS A 122 -23.33 -4.67 -20.93
C LYS A 122 -24.06 -5.40 -19.80
N GLU A 123 -23.33 -6.03 -18.89
CA GLU A 123 -23.94 -6.77 -17.77
C GLU A 123 -24.59 -5.81 -16.74
N LEU A 124 -24.04 -4.61 -16.56
CA LEU A 124 -24.63 -3.55 -15.72
C LEU A 124 -25.92 -3.00 -16.35
N ASP A 125 -25.97 -2.84 -17.69
CA ASP A 125 -27.16 -2.41 -18.42
C ASP A 125 -28.28 -3.46 -18.33
N ASP A 126 -27.92 -4.75 -18.23
CA ASP A 126 -28.83 -5.86 -17.91
C ASP A 126 -29.23 -5.91 -16.42
N ASN A 127 -28.94 -4.87 -15.65
CA ASN A 127 -29.23 -4.74 -14.22
C ASN A 127 -28.63 -5.85 -13.34
N LYS A 128 -27.47 -6.39 -13.72
CA LYS A 128 -26.74 -7.40 -12.93
C LYS A 128 -25.71 -6.75 -12.01
N ILE A 129 -25.44 -7.37 -10.86
CA ILE A 129 -24.23 -7.09 -10.09
C ILE A 129 -23.07 -7.81 -10.80
N VAL A 130 -22.03 -7.08 -11.17
CA VAL A 130 -20.86 -7.63 -11.84
C VAL A 130 -19.75 -7.89 -10.84
N ILE A 131 -19.29 -9.14 -10.74
CA ILE A 131 -18.27 -9.57 -9.78
C ILE A 131 -16.99 -9.91 -10.56
N VAL A 132 -15.89 -9.23 -10.28
CA VAL A 132 -14.65 -9.35 -11.03
C VAL A 132 -13.53 -9.87 -10.14
N THR A 133 -12.71 -10.77 -10.67
CA THR A 133 -11.51 -11.22 -9.96
C THR A 133 -10.54 -10.05 -9.78
N GLY A 134 -10.14 -9.78 -8.56
CA GLY A 134 -9.01 -8.89 -8.29
C GLY A 134 -7.68 -9.54 -8.62
N PHE A 135 -6.58 -8.80 -8.49
CA PHE A 135 -5.21 -9.32 -8.54
C PHE A 135 -4.71 -9.80 -9.91
N GLN A 136 -5.59 -10.12 -10.86
CA GLN A 136 -5.29 -10.77 -12.13
C GLN A 136 -5.18 -9.78 -13.30
N GLY A 137 -4.43 -10.20 -14.34
CA GLY A 137 -4.40 -9.60 -15.65
C GLY A 137 -3.95 -10.60 -16.70
N ILE A 138 -3.87 -10.17 -17.96
CA ILE A 138 -3.34 -10.94 -19.08
C ILE A 138 -2.25 -10.14 -19.79
N ASN A 139 -1.17 -10.79 -20.20
CA ASN A 139 -0.11 -10.14 -20.94
C ASN A 139 -0.30 -10.28 -22.47
N LYS A 140 0.67 -9.81 -23.25
CA LYS A 140 0.64 -9.86 -24.71
C LYS A 140 0.72 -11.27 -25.32
N TYR A 141 0.94 -12.29 -24.50
CA TYR A 141 0.98 -13.71 -24.89
C TYR A 141 -0.26 -14.45 -24.40
N ASP A 142 -1.28 -13.74 -23.91
CA ASP A 142 -2.47 -14.27 -23.24
C ASP A 142 -2.17 -15.09 -21.99
N ASP A 143 -0.95 -14.98 -21.44
CA ASP A 143 -0.64 -15.56 -20.15
C ASP A 143 -1.29 -14.77 -19.03
N ILE A 144 -1.78 -15.48 -18.02
CA ILE A 144 -2.25 -14.88 -16.78
C ILE A 144 -1.07 -14.25 -16.05
N THR A 145 -1.27 -13.05 -15.56
CA THR A 145 -0.31 -12.32 -14.71
C THR A 145 -0.97 -11.90 -13.42
N THR A 146 -0.17 -11.73 -12.36
CA THR A 146 -0.65 -11.18 -11.09
C THR A 146 0.03 -9.85 -10.78
N LEU A 147 -0.71 -8.98 -10.07
CA LEU A 147 -0.30 -7.61 -9.80
C LEU A 147 0.59 -7.46 -8.55
N GLY A 148 0.81 -8.54 -7.82
CA GLY A 148 1.54 -8.52 -6.55
C GLY A 148 0.69 -8.02 -5.36
N ARG A 149 1.35 -7.62 -4.27
CA ARG A 149 0.66 -7.17 -3.04
C ARG A 149 -0.26 -5.98 -3.32
N GLY A 150 -1.44 -5.96 -2.68
CA GLY A 150 -2.45 -4.94 -2.93
C GLY A 150 -3.07 -4.97 -4.34
N GLY A 151 -2.89 -6.09 -5.06
CA GLY A 151 -3.36 -6.24 -6.43
C GLY A 151 -4.87 -6.08 -6.58
N SER A 152 -5.67 -6.59 -5.65
CA SER A 152 -7.14 -6.44 -5.71
C SER A 152 -7.58 -5.00 -5.48
N ASP A 153 -6.91 -4.24 -4.60
CA ASP A 153 -7.16 -2.80 -4.43
C ASP A 153 -6.82 -2.05 -5.72
N THR A 154 -5.68 -2.41 -6.32
CA THR A 154 -5.24 -1.87 -7.61
C THR A 154 -6.24 -2.17 -8.73
N THR A 155 -6.78 -3.40 -8.80
CA THR A 155 -7.82 -3.78 -9.76
C THR A 155 -9.08 -2.95 -9.58
N ALA A 156 -9.56 -2.78 -8.35
CA ALA A 156 -10.78 -2.03 -8.07
C ALA A 156 -10.66 -0.56 -8.48
N VAL A 157 -9.55 0.08 -8.14
CA VAL A 157 -9.31 1.48 -8.50
C VAL A 157 -9.13 1.65 -10.01
N ALA A 158 -8.43 0.72 -10.67
CA ALA A 158 -8.26 0.76 -12.13
C ALA A 158 -9.61 0.58 -12.86
N LEU A 159 -10.46 -0.35 -12.40
CA LEU A 159 -11.82 -0.51 -12.91
C LEU A 159 -12.70 0.72 -12.65
N ALA A 160 -12.60 1.32 -11.46
CA ALA A 160 -13.33 2.54 -11.14
C ALA A 160 -12.93 3.70 -12.07
N ALA A 161 -11.64 3.82 -12.38
CA ALA A 161 -11.14 4.82 -13.33
C ALA A 161 -11.69 4.60 -14.76
N GLU A 162 -11.57 3.40 -15.29
CA GLU A 162 -12.00 3.07 -16.66
C GLU A 162 -13.53 3.09 -16.85
N LEU A 163 -14.26 2.76 -15.78
CA LEU A 163 -15.72 2.82 -15.77
C LEU A 163 -16.26 4.21 -15.47
N HIS A 164 -15.42 5.16 -15.07
CA HIS A 164 -15.82 6.48 -14.56
C HIS A 164 -16.81 6.35 -13.40
N ALA A 165 -16.48 5.48 -12.44
CA ALA A 165 -17.31 5.26 -11.27
C ALA A 165 -17.36 6.50 -10.37
N ASP A 166 -18.51 6.74 -9.74
CA ASP A 166 -18.69 7.86 -8.82
C ASP A 166 -17.86 7.70 -7.54
N VAL A 167 -17.61 6.46 -7.11
CA VAL A 167 -16.79 6.14 -5.94
C VAL A 167 -16.25 4.72 -6.02
N CYS A 168 -15.05 4.50 -5.48
CA CYS A 168 -14.48 3.18 -5.23
C CYS A 168 -14.42 2.93 -3.72
N GLU A 169 -15.23 2.00 -3.23
CA GLU A 169 -15.31 1.62 -1.82
C GLU A 169 -14.35 0.47 -1.54
N ILE A 170 -13.37 0.68 -0.68
CA ILE A 170 -12.40 -0.34 -0.26
C ILE A 170 -12.77 -0.84 1.13
N TYR A 171 -13.27 -2.06 1.19
CA TYR A 171 -13.64 -2.72 2.44
C TYR A 171 -12.48 -3.55 2.99
N THR A 172 -12.12 -3.25 4.24
CA THR A 172 -11.01 -3.86 4.98
C THR A 172 -11.46 -4.23 6.40
N ASP A 173 -10.55 -4.66 7.25
CA ASP A 173 -10.79 -5.00 8.66
C ASP A 173 -10.83 -3.79 9.60
N VAL A 174 -10.48 -2.60 9.09
CA VAL A 174 -10.58 -1.33 9.83
C VAL A 174 -11.68 -0.44 9.25
N ASP A 175 -12.24 0.45 10.06
CA ASP A 175 -13.37 1.29 9.67
C ASP A 175 -12.99 2.69 9.15
N GLY A 176 -11.76 2.85 8.70
CA GLY A 176 -11.25 4.07 8.12
C GLY A 176 -9.77 4.30 8.38
N VAL A 177 -9.31 5.50 8.07
CA VAL A 177 -7.94 5.97 8.32
C VAL A 177 -7.92 6.78 9.60
N TYR A 178 -6.95 6.51 10.49
CA TYR A 178 -6.83 7.15 11.80
C TYR A 178 -5.62 8.07 11.85
N THR A 179 -5.65 9.03 12.76
CA THR A 179 -4.54 9.97 13.00
C THR A 179 -3.26 9.30 13.52
N ALA A 180 -3.36 8.09 14.04
CA ALA A 180 -2.28 7.15 14.36
C ALA A 180 -2.87 5.74 14.46
N ASP A 181 -2.05 4.71 14.65
CA ASP A 181 -2.53 3.34 14.89
C ASP A 181 -3.28 3.29 16.25
N PRO A 182 -4.59 3.04 16.28
CA PRO A 182 -5.37 3.05 17.52
C PRO A 182 -4.98 1.95 18.52
N ARG A 183 -4.26 0.93 18.07
CA ARG A 183 -3.70 -0.13 18.94
C ARG A 183 -2.51 0.38 19.76
N ILE A 184 -1.82 1.42 19.26
CA ILE A 184 -0.66 2.04 19.92
C ILE A 184 -1.06 3.33 20.62
N VAL A 185 -1.93 4.12 19.98
CA VAL A 185 -2.43 5.41 20.47
C VAL A 185 -3.94 5.31 20.69
N PRO A 186 -4.40 5.02 21.92
CA PRO A 186 -5.84 4.81 22.19
C PRO A 186 -6.73 6.03 21.85
N ASN A 187 -6.17 7.24 21.92
CA ASN A 187 -6.85 8.50 21.58
C ASN A 187 -6.74 8.88 20.10
N ALA A 188 -6.26 7.98 19.24
CA ALA A 188 -6.25 8.21 17.80
C ALA A 188 -7.68 8.39 17.29
N ARG A 189 -7.89 9.43 16.47
CA ARG A 189 -9.20 9.79 15.92
C ARG A 189 -9.31 9.32 14.49
N LYS A 190 -10.49 8.78 14.13
CA LYS A 190 -10.79 8.45 12.75
C LYS A 190 -10.96 9.76 11.95
N MET A 191 -10.34 9.81 10.77
CA MET A 191 -10.47 10.94 9.85
C MET A 191 -11.70 10.75 8.97
N GLU A 192 -12.48 11.81 8.79
CA GLU A 192 -13.59 11.80 7.82
C GLU A 192 -13.06 11.85 6.39
N GLU A 193 -12.02 12.64 6.18
CA GLU A 193 -11.41 12.89 4.88
C GLU A 193 -9.89 12.97 4.98
N VAL A 194 -9.19 12.51 3.94
CA VAL A 194 -7.73 12.61 3.78
C VAL A 194 -7.40 12.88 2.31
N THR A 195 -6.35 13.65 2.02
CA THR A 195 -5.91 13.84 0.63
C THR A 195 -5.15 12.62 0.12
N TYR A 196 -5.08 12.45 -1.22
CA TYR A 196 -4.26 11.39 -1.81
C TYR A 196 -2.81 11.46 -1.35
N ASP A 197 -2.22 12.64 -1.27
CA ASP A 197 -0.82 12.80 -0.87
C ASP A 197 -0.58 12.36 0.58
N GLU A 198 -1.44 12.78 1.50
CA GLU A 198 -1.36 12.31 2.89
C GLU A 198 -1.59 10.80 3.00
N MET A 199 -2.55 10.26 2.24
CA MET A 199 -2.81 8.82 2.22
C MET A 199 -1.62 8.03 1.66
N LEU A 200 -0.95 8.53 0.61
CA LEU A 200 0.26 7.93 0.06
C LEU A 200 1.39 7.87 1.09
N GLU A 201 1.61 8.97 1.82
CA GLU A 201 2.61 9.00 2.88
C GLU A 201 2.26 8.03 4.01
N MET A 202 1.01 8.01 4.46
CA MET A 202 0.54 7.08 5.49
C MET A 202 0.69 5.61 5.05
N ALA A 203 0.32 5.30 3.80
CA ALA A 203 0.43 3.95 3.24
C ALA A 203 1.89 3.48 3.14
N SER A 204 2.80 4.39 2.80
CA SER A 204 4.24 4.11 2.68
C SER A 204 4.93 3.94 4.04
N LEU A 205 4.36 4.49 5.10
CA LEU A 205 4.92 4.52 6.44
C LEU A 205 4.29 3.52 7.43
N GLY A 206 3.58 2.51 6.92
CA GLY A 206 3.12 1.41 7.74
C GLY A 206 1.65 1.48 8.20
N ALA A 207 0.91 2.51 7.85
CA ALA A 207 -0.55 2.52 8.00
C ALA A 207 -1.20 1.58 6.96
N LYS A 208 -1.09 0.28 7.15
CA LYS A 208 -1.47 -0.83 6.23
C LYS A 208 -2.96 -0.85 5.80
N VAL A 209 -3.59 0.31 5.69
CA VAL A 209 -5.01 0.46 5.36
C VAL A 209 -5.25 0.35 3.86
N LEU A 210 -4.42 1.02 3.05
CA LEU A 210 -4.42 0.96 1.59
C LEU A 210 -3.00 0.67 1.08
N HIS A 211 -2.91 0.03 -0.08
CA HIS A 211 -1.63 -0.10 -0.77
C HIS A 211 -1.31 1.18 -1.56
N SER A 212 -0.08 1.70 -1.48
CA SER A 212 0.32 2.97 -2.12
C SER A 212 -0.02 3.00 -3.61
N ARG A 213 0.22 1.90 -4.33
CA ARG A 213 -0.08 1.78 -5.77
C ARG A 213 -1.55 2.06 -6.13
N CYS A 214 -2.51 1.63 -5.31
CA CYS A 214 -3.92 1.92 -5.59
C CYS A 214 -4.24 3.41 -5.38
N VAL A 215 -3.61 4.05 -4.39
CA VAL A 215 -3.76 5.49 -4.13
C VAL A 215 -3.12 6.32 -5.24
N GLU A 216 -1.95 5.90 -5.76
CA GLU A 216 -1.32 6.54 -6.92
C GLU A 216 -2.24 6.54 -8.16
N ILE A 217 -2.87 5.40 -8.44
CA ILE A 217 -3.83 5.29 -9.56
C ILE A 217 -5.05 6.17 -9.29
N ALA A 218 -5.60 6.14 -8.07
CA ALA A 218 -6.73 6.96 -7.68
C ALA A 218 -6.42 8.45 -7.88
N LYS A 219 -5.26 8.92 -7.41
CA LYS A 219 -4.80 10.30 -7.63
C LYS A 219 -4.67 10.64 -9.11
N LYS A 220 -4.02 9.75 -9.89
CA LYS A 220 -3.77 9.98 -11.33
C LYS A 220 -5.05 10.16 -12.13
N TYR A 221 -6.10 9.40 -11.80
CA TYR A 221 -7.36 9.38 -12.55
C TYR A 221 -8.52 10.09 -11.83
N GLY A 222 -8.27 10.70 -10.68
CA GLY A 222 -9.28 11.44 -9.92
C GLY A 222 -10.38 10.56 -9.32
N VAL A 223 -10.09 9.29 -8.99
CA VAL A 223 -11.06 8.35 -8.42
C VAL A 223 -11.20 8.59 -6.91
N GLU A 224 -12.36 9.01 -6.44
CA GLU A 224 -12.63 9.11 -5.01
C GLU A 224 -12.68 7.71 -4.38
N LEU A 225 -11.91 7.51 -3.28
CA LEU A 225 -11.91 6.27 -2.53
C LEU A 225 -12.65 6.45 -1.20
N LEU A 226 -13.46 5.47 -0.84
CA LEU A 226 -14.07 5.40 0.49
C LEU A 226 -13.56 4.15 1.20
N VAL A 227 -12.78 4.34 2.27
CA VAL A 227 -12.24 3.24 3.08
C VAL A 227 -13.23 2.89 4.17
N CYS A 228 -13.74 1.67 4.15
CA CYS A 228 -14.80 1.19 5.04
C CYS A 228 -14.42 -0.12 5.73
N SER A 229 -15.09 -0.41 6.85
CA SER A 229 -15.03 -1.75 7.45
C SER A 229 -15.97 -2.73 6.75
N SER A 230 -15.46 -3.95 6.52
CA SER A 230 -16.32 -5.08 6.13
C SER A 230 -17.09 -5.67 7.33
N LEU A 231 -16.67 -5.36 8.56
CA LEU A 231 -17.18 -5.97 9.79
C LEU A 231 -18.32 -5.17 10.44
N ASN A 232 -18.36 -3.84 10.21
CA ASN A 232 -19.41 -2.97 10.76
C ASN A 232 -19.99 -2.05 9.70
N ARG A 233 -20.91 -1.16 10.08
CA ARG A 233 -21.58 -0.20 9.20
C ARG A 233 -21.21 1.25 9.54
N ASN A 234 -20.08 1.45 10.21
CA ASN A 234 -19.60 2.80 10.54
C ASN A 234 -19.26 3.57 9.26
N SER A 235 -19.36 4.89 9.32
CA SER A 235 -18.86 5.76 8.25
C SER A 235 -17.38 5.52 8.02
N GLY A 236 -16.96 5.50 6.77
CA GLY A 236 -15.56 5.33 6.38
C GLY A 236 -14.78 6.66 6.35
N THR A 237 -13.56 6.58 5.81
CA THR A 237 -12.74 7.75 5.48
C THR A 237 -12.72 7.96 3.97
N MET A 238 -13.04 9.19 3.53
CA MET A 238 -12.97 9.57 2.13
C MET A 238 -11.54 9.99 1.75
N VAL A 239 -11.00 9.43 0.67
CA VAL A 239 -9.69 9.80 0.10
C VAL A 239 -9.92 10.50 -1.23
N ARG A 240 -9.49 11.76 -1.36
CA ARG A 240 -9.71 12.60 -2.54
C ARG A 240 -8.68 13.73 -2.66
N GLU A 241 -8.74 14.49 -3.77
CA GLU A 241 -7.76 15.55 -4.07
C GLU A 241 -7.79 16.68 -3.04
N LYS A 242 -8.99 17.13 -2.67
CA LYS A 242 -9.19 18.24 -1.73
C LYS A 242 -10.20 17.87 -0.67
N THR A 243 -9.93 18.25 0.56
CA THR A 243 -10.88 18.11 1.66
C THR A 243 -11.76 19.35 1.80
N LYS A 244 -12.97 19.17 2.35
CA LYS A 244 -13.99 20.23 2.45
C LYS A 244 -13.68 21.28 3.52
N MET A 245 -12.84 20.98 4.49
CA MET A 245 -12.54 21.87 5.62
C MET A 245 -11.08 22.34 5.61
N GLU A 246 -10.82 23.55 6.12
CA GLU A 246 -9.46 23.96 6.48
C GLU A 246 -8.90 22.96 7.51
N LYS A 247 -7.79 22.34 7.16
CA LYS A 247 -7.25 21.20 7.90
C LYS A 247 -6.45 21.58 9.12
N MET A 248 -6.43 20.68 10.08
CA MET A 248 -5.38 20.63 11.09
C MET A 248 -4.00 20.60 10.41
N LEU A 249 -3.03 21.29 10.99
CA LEU A 249 -1.66 21.37 10.47
C LEU A 249 -1.02 20.00 10.24
N ILE A 250 -1.39 19.06 11.08
CA ILE A 250 -0.91 17.67 11.06
C ILE A 250 -2.11 16.75 10.99
N SER A 251 -2.10 15.88 9.99
CA SER A 251 -3.15 14.89 9.75
C SER A 251 -2.90 13.58 10.48
N GLY A 252 -1.63 13.21 10.69
CA GLY A 252 -1.35 11.96 11.38
C GLY A 252 0.11 11.74 11.72
N VAL A 253 0.30 10.67 12.52
CA VAL A 253 1.61 10.15 12.93
C VAL A 253 1.68 8.68 12.55
N ALA A 254 2.74 8.27 11.85
CA ALA A 254 2.95 6.89 11.44
C ALA A 254 4.33 6.38 11.83
N ALA A 255 4.43 5.08 12.09
CA ALA A 255 5.70 4.40 12.33
C ALA A 255 5.87 3.21 11.40
N ASP A 256 7.08 3.06 10.86
CA ASP A 256 7.48 1.89 10.07
C ASP A 256 8.65 1.18 10.78
N LYS A 257 8.39 -0.03 11.28
CA LYS A 257 9.38 -0.91 11.92
C LYS A 257 10.00 -1.92 10.93
N ASN A 258 9.51 -1.94 9.67
CA ASN A 258 10.02 -2.84 8.63
C ASN A 258 11.15 -2.18 7.82
N VAL A 259 12.12 -1.62 8.50
CA VAL A 259 13.21 -0.86 7.91
C VAL A 259 14.55 -1.27 8.53
N ALA A 260 15.62 -1.25 7.71
CA ALA A 260 16.99 -1.38 8.16
C ALA A 260 17.83 -0.22 7.60
N LYS A 261 18.76 0.27 8.39
CA LYS A 261 19.73 1.31 8.00
C LYS A 261 21.00 0.65 7.52
N ILE A 262 21.53 1.14 6.40
CA ILE A 262 22.84 0.77 5.85
C ILE A 262 23.66 2.04 5.66
N ARG A 263 24.93 1.98 6.05
CA ARG A 263 25.90 3.07 5.88
C ARG A 263 27.10 2.56 5.11
N VAL A 264 27.36 3.20 3.98
CA VAL A 264 28.53 3.00 3.12
C VAL A 264 29.45 4.18 3.31
N ALA A 265 30.67 3.95 3.78
CA ALA A 265 31.67 5.01 4.02
C ALA A 265 32.95 4.78 3.22
N GLY A 266 33.62 5.90 2.90
CA GLY A 266 34.88 5.89 2.17
C GLY A 266 34.75 5.95 0.65
N LEU A 267 33.56 6.22 0.12
CA LEU A 267 33.35 6.42 -1.31
C LEU A 267 34.17 7.63 -1.82
N GLY A 268 34.61 7.54 -3.07
CA GLY A 268 35.32 8.66 -3.71
C GLY A 268 34.50 9.94 -3.77
N ASN A 269 35.13 11.09 -3.77
CA ASN A 269 34.48 12.40 -3.91
C ASN A 269 34.30 12.83 -5.38
N ASP A 270 34.29 11.88 -6.29
CA ASP A 270 33.96 12.10 -7.69
C ASP A 270 32.45 12.09 -7.92
N PRO A 271 31.95 12.70 -9.02
CA PRO A 271 30.49 12.71 -9.31
C PRO A 271 29.90 11.32 -9.55
N GLU A 272 30.70 10.35 -9.98
CA GLU A 272 30.21 9.01 -10.37
C GLU A 272 30.05 8.06 -9.18
N SER A 273 30.77 8.28 -8.07
CA SER A 273 30.76 7.34 -6.93
C SER A 273 29.38 7.05 -6.39
N THR A 274 28.55 8.08 -6.18
CA THR A 274 27.16 7.92 -5.72
C THR A 274 26.30 7.28 -6.81
N PHE A 275 26.47 7.66 -8.07
CA PHE A 275 25.76 7.06 -9.19
C PHE A 275 26.04 5.56 -9.32
N ARG A 276 27.31 5.15 -9.23
CA ARG A 276 27.70 3.73 -9.27
C ARG A 276 27.05 2.93 -8.16
N LEU A 277 27.02 3.47 -6.93
CA LEU A 277 26.31 2.85 -5.80
C LEU A 277 24.81 2.66 -6.10
N LEU A 278 24.13 3.72 -6.50
CA LEU A 278 22.69 3.69 -6.78
C LEU A 278 22.34 2.78 -7.95
N ASN A 279 23.13 2.83 -9.02
CA ASN A 279 22.95 1.97 -10.20
C ASN A 279 23.18 0.47 -9.87
N LEU A 280 24.11 0.17 -8.96
CA LEU A 280 24.29 -1.21 -8.47
C LEU A 280 23.05 -1.71 -7.73
N LEU A 281 22.48 -0.88 -6.84
CA LEU A 281 21.27 -1.23 -6.09
C LEU A 281 20.06 -1.42 -7.03
N ASP A 282 19.88 -0.51 -7.98
CA ASP A 282 18.81 -0.57 -8.99
C ASP A 282 18.88 -1.85 -9.85
N ARG A 283 20.07 -2.17 -10.38
CA ARG A 283 20.29 -3.41 -11.16
C ARG A 283 19.98 -4.70 -10.38
N ASN A 284 20.06 -4.62 -9.06
CA ASN A 284 19.71 -5.74 -8.16
C ASN A 284 18.26 -5.65 -7.64
N ASN A 285 17.43 -4.72 -8.13
CA ASN A 285 16.06 -4.46 -7.67
C ASN A 285 16.00 -4.24 -6.14
N LEU A 286 16.94 -3.45 -5.60
CA LEU A 286 17.00 -3.05 -4.21
C LEU A 286 16.53 -1.60 -4.08
N ASN A 287 15.33 -1.43 -3.52
CA ASN A 287 14.75 -0.11 -3.33
C ASN A 287 15.31 0.55 -2.07
N ILE A 288 15.69 1.82 -2.21
CA ILE A 288 16.06 2.68 -1.07
C ILE A 288 14.93 3.68 -0.82
N ASP A 289 14.74 4.08 0.44
CA ASP A 289 13.72 5.08 0.81
C ASP A 289 14.40 6.38 1.29
N VAL A 290 14.90 6.41 2.52
CA VAL A 290 15.62 7.56 3.04
C VAL A 290 17.08 7.46 2.65
N MET A 291 17.67 8.54 2.11
CA MET A 291 19.09 8.60 1.79
C MET A 291 19.69 9.92 2.28
N ILE A 292 20.80 9.84 2.98
CA ILE A 292 21.60 11.00 3.43
C ILE A 292 23.05 10.79 2.99
N GLN A 293 23.59 11.77 2.28
CA GLN A 293 25.00 11.81 1.90
C GLN A 293 25.73 12.86 2.71
N SER A 294 26.89 12.54 3.23
CA SER A 294 27.79 13.46 3.91
C SER A 294 29.20 13.37 3.34
N LEU A 295 29.91 14.48 3.38
CA LEU A 295 31.33 14.57 3.03
C LEU A 295 32.19 14.52 4.31
N GLY A 296 33.05 13.53 4.40
CA GLY A 296 33.99 13.40 5.52
C GLY A 296 35.15 14.43 5.46
N LYS A 297 35.78 14.68 6.59
CA LYS A 297 36.97 15.57 6.68
C LYS A 297 38.15 15.04 5.87
N ASP A 298 38.18 13.73 5.59
CA ASP A 298 39.16 13.05 4.77
C ASP A 298 38.89 13.16 3.25
N GLY A 299 37.89 13.95 2.86
CA GLY A 299 37.49 14.13 1.47
C GLY A 299 36.73 12.94 0.88
N THR A 300 36.34 11.92 1.67
CA THR A 300 35.52 10.80 1.20
C THR A 300 34.05 11.05 1.49
N LYS A 301 33.15 10.39 0.71
CA LYS A 301 31.74 10.44 0.93
C LYS A 301 31.31 9.29 1.82
N SER A 302 30.31 9.56 2.69
CA SER A 302 29.50 8.55 3.37
C SER A 302 28.06 8.67 2.92
N VAL A 303 27.45 7.55 2.54
CA VAL A 303 26.03 7.46 2.17
C VAL A 303 25.34 6.55 3.18
N SER A 304 24.38 7.09 3.90
CA SER A 304 23.50 6.33 4.77
C SER A 304 22.13 6.26 4.12
N PHE A 305 21.54 5.07 4.05
CA PHE A 305 20.21 4.89 3.46
C PHE A 305 19.45 3.80 4.17
N THR A 306 18.14 3.76 3.94
CA THR A 306 17.27 2.72 4.47
C THR A 306 16.75 1.82 3.36
N VAL A 307 16.61 0.54 3.70
CA VAL A 307 15.98 -0.49 2.86
C VAL A 307 14.89 -1.20 3.67
N ALA A 308 13.99 -1.92 3.01
CA ALA A 308 13.09 -2.82 3.73
C ALA A 308 13.89 -3.91 4.47
N LYS A 309 13.50 -4.22 5.70
CA LYS A 309 14.21 -5.19 6.57
C LYS A 309 14.49 -6.55 5.88
N PRO A 310 13.56 -7.14 5.09
CA PRO A 310 13.83 -8.36 4.34
C PRO A 310 14.91 -8.25 3.26
N ASP A 311 15.16 -7.05 2.75
CA ASP A 311 16.16 -6.82 1.69
C ASP A 311 17.56 -6.51 2.24
N MET A 312 17.70 -6.37 3.56
CA MET A 312 18.94 -5.95 4.22
C MET A 312 20.10 -6.88 3.90
N LEU A 313 19.95 -8.18 4.16
CA LEU A 313 21.05 -9.15 3.96
C LEU A 313 21.49 -9.19 2.49
N ARG A 314 20.53 -9.22 1.58
CA ARG A 314 20.81 -9.19 0.13
C ARG A 314 21.54 -7.90 -0.28
N THR A 315 21.16 -6.77 0.32
CA THR A 315 21.85 -5.48 0.06
C THR A 315 23.29 -5.52 0.55
N ILE A 316 23.52 -6.07 1.73
CA ILE A 316 24.86 -6.23 2.31
C ILE A 316 25.73 -7.13 1.42
N ASP A 317 25.19 -8.27 0.96
CA ASP A 317 25.91 -9.19 0.07
C ASP A 317 26.31 -8.50 -1.23
N VAL A 318 25.36 -7.83 -1.90
CA VAL A 318 25.63 -7.06 -3.15
C VAL A 318 26.69 -5.99 -2.94
N LEU A 319 26.68 -5.28 -1.81
CA LEU A 319 27.67 -4.24 -1.51
C LEU A 319 29.05 -4.84 -1.20
N ASN A 320 29.11 -5.96 -0.48
CA ASN A 320 30.36 -6.65 -0.17
C ASN A 320 31.02 -7.22 -1.43
N ASP A 321 30.25 -7.82 -2.34
CA ASP A 321 30.73 -8.38 -3.62
C ASP A 321 31.31 -7.28 -4.53
N ASN A 322 30.89 -6.03 -4.35
CA ASN A 322 31.31 -4.89 -5.16
C ASN A 322 32.13 -3.86 -4.36
N LYS A 323 32.63 -4.24 -3.19
CA LYS A 323 33.30 -3.34 -2.24
C LYS A 323 34.50 -2.61 -2.86
N ASP A 324 35.37 -3.34 -3.56
CA ASP A 324 36.59 -2.79 -4.16
C ASP A 324 36.26 -1.89 -5.36
N SER A 325 35.32 -2.29 -6.21
CA SER A 325 34.91 -1.52 -7.39
C SER A 325 34.24 -0.20 -7.07
N LEU A 326 33.55 -0.13 -5.92
CA LEU A 326 32.91 1.07 -5.40
C LEU A 326 33.84 1.89 -4.50
N GLY A 327 34.99 1.35 -4.07
CA GLY A 327 35.91 1.98 -3.14
C GLY A 327 35.34 2.07 -1.71
N ILE A 328 34.51 1.12 -1.29
CA ILE A 328 33.91 1.10 0.03
C ILE A 328 34.97 0.74 1.08
N LYS A 329 35.24 1.67 2.00
CA LYS A 329 36.17 1.40 3.13
C LYS A 329 35.47 0.76 4.30
N LYS A 330 34.24 1.14 4.59
CA LYS A 330 33.46 0.64 5.72
C LYS A 330 32.00 0.47 5.34
N LEU A 331 31.42 -0.64 5.75
CA LEU A 331 30.00 -0.96 5.62
C LEU A 331 29.45 -1.22 7.04
N ASP A 332 28.52 -0.41 7.49
CA ASP A 332 27.80 -0.57 8.74
C ASP A 332 26.32 -0.78 8.44
N TYR A 333 25.61 -1.55 9.29
CA TYR A 333 24.16 -1.74 9.16
C TYR A 333 23.53 -1.88 10.53
N ASP A 334 22.24 -1.56 10.61
CA ASP A 334 21.42 -1.68 11.81
C ASP A 334 19.98 -2.05 11.42
N GLU A 335 19.48 -3.14 11.97
CA GLU A 335 18.11 -3.63 11.76
C GLU A 335 17.15 -3.26 12.89
N ASN A 336 17.66 -2.70 13.99
CA ASN A 336 16.88 -2.32 15.17
C ASN A 336 16.46 -0.85 15.11
N VAL A 337 16.06 -0.39 13.95
CA VAL A 337 15.63 0.99 13.70
C VAL A 337 14.18 1.04 13.24
N ALA A 338 13.52 2.16 13.52
CA ALA A 338 12.19 2.46 13.02
C ALA A 338 12.13 3.90 12.49
N LYS A 339 11.34 4.13 11.46
CA LYS A 339 10.97 5.47 11.02
C LYS A 339 9.75 5.92 11.80
N ILE A 340 9.79 7.12 12.35
CA ILE A 340 8.63 7.82 12.91
C ILE A 340 8.38 9.08 12.10
N SER A 341 7.15 9.30 11.68
CA SER A 341 6.81 10.37 10.75
C SER A 341 5.60 11.17 11.20
N VAL A 342 5.67 12.48 11.05
CA VAL A 342 4.56 13.42 11.14
C VAL A 342 4.12 13.78 9.73
N ILE A 343 2.83 13.69 9.44
CA ILE A 343 2.25 13.88 8.11
C ILE A 343 1.18 14.97 8.16
N GLY A 344 1.20 15.89 7.22
CA GLY A 344 0.18 16.92 7.07
C GLY A 344 0.65 18.12 6.26
N SER A 345 -0.29 18.85 5.68
CA SER A 345 -0.05 20.04 4.86
C SER A 345 0.63 21.19 5.62
N GLY A 346 0.54 21.20 6.96
CA GLY A 346 1.18 22.18 7.82
C GLY A 346 2.69 22.06 7.91
N VAL A 347 3.28 20.94 7.52
CA VAL A 347 4.75 20.74 7.54
C VAL A 347 5.47 21.83 6.75
N ARG A 348 4.96 22.16 5.56
CA ARG A 348 5.54 23.19 4.70
C ARG A 348 5.22 24.62 5.18
N SER A 349 3.99 24.84 5.64
CA SER A 349 3.47 26.20 5.85
C SER A 349 3.75 26.77 7.24
N HIS A 350 4.18 25.95 8.21
CA HIS A 350 4.36 26.38 9.60
C HIS A 350 5.76 26.03 10.13
N SER A 351 6.53 27.06 10.43
CA SER A 351 7.94 26.99 10.94
C SER A 351 7.93 26.37 12.31
N GLY A 352 7.36 25.69 12.92
CA GLY A 352 7.41 25.14 14.30
C GLY A 352 7.14 23.65 14.36
N VAL A 353 6.70 23.04 13.24
CA VAL A 353 6.34 21.61 13.22
C VAL A 353 7.55 20.74 13.55
N ALA A 354 8.68 20.99 12.89
CA ALA A 354 9.90 20.25 13.18
C ALA A 354 10.33 20.41 14.66
N ALA A 355 10.38 21.66 15.15
CA ALA A 355 10.76 21.92 16.54
C ALA A 355 9.86 21.20 17.55
N LYS A 356 8.53 21.17 17.32
CA LYS A 356 7.58 20.45 18.17
C LYS A 356 7.80 18.94 18.11
N MET A 357 8.01 18.36 16.92
CA MET A 357 8.29 16.94 16.77
C MET A 357 9.54 16.52 17.52
N PHE A 358 10.67 17.25 17.30
CA PHE A 358 11.91 16.94 18.00
C PHE A 358 11.86 17.27 19.50
N GLY A 359 11.10 18.28 19.90
CA GLY A 359 10.83 18.56 21.32
C GLY A 359 10.07 17.41 21.98
N ALA A 360 9.07 16.83 21.32
CA ALA A 360 8.34 15.66 21.83
C ALA A 360 9.27 14.44 22.00
N LEU A 361 10.14 14.16 21.01
CA LEU A 361 11.11 13.08 21.08
C LEU A 361 12.14 13.30 22.20
N ALA A 362 12.69 14.51 22.31
CA ALA A 362 13.64 14.87 23.36
C ALA A 362 13.04 14.74 24.77
N ASN A 363 11.83 15.23 24.99
CA ASN A 363 11.12 15.10 26.26
C ASN A 363 10.82 13.63 26.62
N ALA A 364 10.65 12.77 25.62
CA ALA A 364 10.51 11.33 25.80
C ALA A 364 11.85 10.58 25.97
N GLY A 365 13.00 11.29 25.91
CA GLY A 365 14.34 10.70 26.00
C GLY A 365 14.76 9.89 24.77
N ILE A 366 14.19 10.18 23.60
CA ILE A 366 14.40 9.40 22.37
C ILE A 366 15.39 10.13 21.46
N ASN A 367 16.52 9.50 21.17
CA ASN A 367 17.51 9.98 20.23
C ASN A 367 17.10 9.75 18.77
N THR A 368 17.54 10.62 17.88
CA THR A 368 17.31 10.53 16.43
C THR A 368 18.62 10.33 15.70
N GLU A 369 18.64 9.44 14.69
CA GLU A 369 19.83 9.10 13.94
C GLU A 369 19.88 9.73 12.54
N MET A 370 18.75 9.74 11.86
CA MET A 370 18.57 10.32 10.53
C MET A 370 17.29 11.13 10.51
N VAL A 371 17.30 12.22 9.75
CA VAL A 371 16.13 13.10 9.58
C VAL A 371 15.95 13.38 8.12
N THR A 372 14.72 13.32 7.65
CA THR A 372 14.34 13.76 6.30
C THR A 372 13.04 14.55 6.35
N THR A 373 12.90 15.49 5.45
CA THR A 373 11.72 16.35 5.34
C THR A 373 11.25 16.40 3.90
N SER A 374 9.94 16.41 3.70
CA SER A 374 9.28 16.71 2.44
C SER A 374 8.27 17.86 2.62
N GLU A 375 7.48 18.16 1.60
CA GLU A 375 6.45 19.21 1.69
C GLU A 375 5.36 18.90 2.73
N ILE A 376 5.07 17.61 2.95
CA ILE A 376 3.96 17.15 3.81
C ILE A 376 4.39 16.14 4.88
N ARG A 377 5.70 15.91 5.03
CA ARG A 377 6.22 14.89 5.97
C ARG A 377 7.55 15.31 6.61
N ILE A 378 7.68 15.03 7.91
CA ILE A 378 8.97 14.99 8.61
C ILE A 378 9.14 13.58 9.15
N THR A 379 10.25 12.94 8.83
CA THR A 379 10.59 11.59 9.30
C THR A 379 11.89 11.63 10.09
N ALA A 380 11.88 10.97 11.24
CA ALA A 380 13.09 10.69 12.02
C ALA A 380 13.30 9.17 12.08
N LEU A 381 14.55 8.72 11.96
CA LEU A 381 14.97 7.37 12.25
C LEU A 381 15.37 7.30 13.72
N ILE A 382 14.82 6.34 14.44
CA ILE A 382 15.03 6.13 15.87
C ILE A 382 15.27 4.64 16.15
N ASP A 383 15.72 4.29 17.34
CA ASP A 383 15.74 2.90 17.78
C ASP A 383 14.33 2.31 17.81
N GLU A 384 14.17 1.10 17.24
CA GLU A 384 12.89 0.40 17.10
C GLU A 384 12.17 0.20 18.43
N ALA A 385 12.91 0.00 19.52
CA ALA A 385 12.35 -0.20 20.88
C ALA A 385 11.48 0.98 21.34
N TYR A 386 11.76 2.19 20.87
CA TYR A 386 11.04 3.41 21.25
C TYR A 386 9.95 3.82 20.28
N ALA A 387 9.70 3.07 19.21
CA ALA A 387 8.78 3.48 18.13
C ALA A 387 7.35 3.78 18.64
N ASP A 388 6.80 2.93 19.53
CA ASP A 388 5.46 3.10 20.08
C ASP A 388 5.38 4.28 21.09
N GLN A 389 6.44 4.50 21.86
CA GLN A 389 6.55 5.65 22.76
C GLN A 389 6.64 6.96 21.97
N ALA A 390 7.46 6.97 20.92
CA ALA A 390 7.60 8.12 20.02
C ALA A 390 6.26 8.49 19.35
N MET A 391 5.51 7.48 18.88
CA MET A 391 4.20 7.70 18.26
C MET A 391 3.23 8.36 19.24
N ARG A 392 3.15 7.88 20.49
CA ARG A 392 2.30 8.48 21.53
C ARG A 392 2.71 9.91 21.83
N ALA A 393 3.99 10.16 22.11
CA ALA A 393 4.49 11.48 22.47
C ALA A 393 4.26 12.54 21.37
N ILE A 394 4.47 12.16 20.11
CA ILE A 394 4.25 13.05 18.97
C ILE A 394 2.74 13.28 18.78
N HIS A 395 1.92 12.22 18.83
CA HIS A 395 0.47 12.34 18.65
C HIS A 395 -0.13 13.26 19.72
N GLU A 396 0.22 13.10 21.00
CA GLU A 396 -0.20 13.99 22.09
C GLU A 396 0.16 15.45 21.83
N THR A 397 1.38 15.69 21.34
CA THR A 397 1.87 17.05 21.05
C THR A 397 1.08 17.76 19.96
N PHE A 398 0.62 17.06 18.94
CA PHE A 398 0.01 17.66 17.75
C PHE A 398 -1.51 17.51 17.67
N LEU A 399 -2.07 16.45 18.26
CA LEU A 399 -3.44 16.00 17.94
C LEU A 399 -4.37 15.87 19.16
N GLU A 400 -3.87 16.00 20.39
CA GLU A 400 -4.72 15.96 21.59
C GLU A 400 -5.18 17.32 22.11
N ARG A 401 -4.56 18.42 21.66
CA ARG A 401 -4.87 19.79 22.11
C ARG A 401 -5.83 20.53 21.17
N VAL A 402 -6.97 19.91 20.83
CA VAL A 402 -8.07 20.62 20.18
C VAL A 402 -9.38 20.33 20.88
#